data_402edc70b7d5ab01d11e92cbaf199698
#
_entry.id   402edc70b7d5ab01d11e92cbaf199698
#
_cell.length_a   1.000
_cell.length_b   1.000
_cell.length_c   1.000
_cell.angle_alpha   90.00
_cell.angle_beta   90.00
_cell.angle_gamma   90.00
#
_symmetry.space_group_name_H-M   'P 1'
#
loop_
_entity.id
_entity.type
_entity.pdbx_description
1 polymer ?
#
loop_
_entity_poly.entity_id
_entity_poly.type
_entity_poly.pdbx_seq_one_letter_code
_entity_poly.pdbx_strand_id
1 'polypeptide(L)'
;MIATGRRDKRVLLENPGGSVPDGEGGYTEGWAPLTPAEVFAHINPASARDLERFAAGTVIATASHVIEMLYHPQVSVHTRITYGTRQFSVTSVRNPDEANRELVIVAEELLA
;
A
#
# COMPACT_ATOMS: atom_id res chain seq x y z
N MET A 1 11.91 -1.87 -12.84
CA MET A 1 10.66 -1.42 -13.47
C MET A 1 9.79 -2.61 -13.83
N ILE A 2 8.51 -2.56 -13.48
CA ILE A 2 7.59 -3.66 -13.76
C ILE A 2 6.88 -3.44 -15.08
N ALA A 3 6.84 -4.48 -15.89
CA ALA A 3 6.05 -4.48 -17.10
C ALA A 3 4.56 -4.36 -16.73
N THR A 4 3.80 -3.60 -17.51
CA THR A 4 2.37 -3.37 -17.25
C THR A 4 1.59 -4.69 -17.09
N GLY A 5 1.94 -5.74 -17.84
CA GLY A 5 1.28 -7.03 -17.74
C GLY A 5 1.48 -7.78 -16.44
N ARG A 6 2.40 -7.34 -15.58
CA ARG A 6 2.60 -7.93 -14.25
C ARG A 6 1.70 -7.33 -13.19
N ARG A 7 1.12 -6.18 -13.44
CA ARG A 7 0.17 -5.56 -12.54
C ARG A 7 -1.21 -6.12 -12.81
N ASP A 8 -1.44 -7.32 -12.32
CA ASP A 8 -2.64 -8.12 -12.60
C ASP A 8 -3.61 -8.21 -11.41
N LYS A 9 -3.22 -7.65 -10.26
CA LYS A 9 -4.07 -7.65 -9.06
C LYS A 9 -4.78 -6.31 -8.95
N ARG A 10 -6.10 -6.35 -8.90
CA ARG A 10 -6.90 -5.14 -8.71
C ARG A 10 -7.04 -4.85 -7.23
N VAL A 11 -6.52 -3.74 -6.79
CA VAL A 11 -6.50 -3.37 -5.37
C VAL A 11 -7.29 -2.08 -5.13
N LEU A 12 -7.86 -1.99 -3.92
CA LEU A 12 -8.55 -0.80 -3.46
C LEU A 12 -7.61 0.01 -2.56
N LEU A 13 -7.52 1.31 -2.83
CA LEU A 13 -6.68 2.24 -2.08
C LEU A 13 -7.54 3.16 -1.22
N GLU A 14 -7.22 3.24 0.07
CA GLU A 14 -7.94 4.09 1.02
C GLU A 14 -6.96 4.79 1.94
N ASN A 15 -7.27 6.04 2.29
CA ASN A 15 -6.55 6.79 3.31
C ASN A 15 -7.48 7.03 4.51
N PRO A 16 -6.93 7.31 5.71
CA PRO A 16 -7.77 7.75 6.83
C PRO A 16 -8.60 8.96 6.41
N GLY A 17 -9.91 8.88 6.59
CA GLY A 17 -10.87 9.86 6.05
C GLY A 17 -11.81 10.43 7.09
N GLY A 18 -11.31 11.02 8.14
CA GLY A 18 -12.15 11.67 9.15
C GLY A 18 -12.77 10.70 10.14
N SER A 19 -13.69 11.21 10.93
CA SER A 19 -14.36 10.45 11.98
C SER A 19 -15.73 9.99 11.53
N VAL A 20 -16.10 8.77 11.90
CA VAL A 20 -17.43 8.20 11.62
C VAL A 20 -18.11 7.94 12.96
N PRO A 21 -19.41 8.28 13.11
CA PRO A 21 -20.14 7.94 14.33
C PRO A 21 -20.14 6.43 14.58
N ASP A 22 -19.85 6.02 15.81
CA ASP A 22 -19.80 4.60 16.17
C ASP A 22 -21.13 4.02 16.64
N GLY A 23 -22.17 4.84 16.67
CA GLY A 23 -23.49 4.43 17.13
C GLY A 23 -23.66 4.45 18.65
N GLU A 24 -22.63 4.79 19.41
CA GLU A 24 -22.63 4.80 20.86
C GLU A 24 -22.32 6.18 21.45
N GLY A 25 -22.47 7.21 20.64
CA GLY A 25 -22.19 8.59 21.04
C GLY A 25 -20.74 9.04 20.85
N GLY A 26 -19.88 8.16 20.36
CA GLY A 26 -18.48 8.46 20.02
C GLY A 26 -18.25 8.43 18.54
N TYR A 27 -16.96 8.46 18.17
CA TYR A 27 -16.52 8.42 16.77
C TYR A 27 -15.37 7.45 16.63
N THR A 28 -15.34 6.76 15.48
CA THR A 28 -14.21 5.94 15.08
C THR A 28 -13.55 6.54 13.85
N GLU A 29 -12.27 6.24 13.64
CA GLU A 29 -11.58 6.66 12.45
C GLU A 29 -12.14 5.95 11.24
N GLY A 30 -12.52 6.71 10.20
CA GLY A 30 -13.01 6.17 8.96
C GLY A 30 -11.92 6.08 7.90
N TRP A 31 -12.27 5.41 6.80
CA TRP A 31 -11.43 5.27 5.62
C TRP A 31 -12.14 5.87 4.42
N ALA A 32 -11.40 6.61 3.61
CA ALA A 32 -11.91 7.22 2.39
C ALA A 32 -11.15 6.71 1.17
N PRO A 33 -11.85 6.29 0.12
CA PRO A 33 -11.17 5.83 -1.09
C PRO A 33 -10.40 6.97 -1.76
N LEU A 34 -9.26 6.63 -2.34
CA LEU A 34 -8.48 7.57 -3.15
C LEU A 34 -9.15 7.78 -4.50
N THR A 35 -8.63 8.71 -5.27
CA THR A 35 -9.10 8.99 -6.63
C THR A 35 -7.93 8.89 -7.61
N PRO A 36 -7.83 7.84 -8.44
CA PRO A 36 -8.71 6.67 -8.49
C PRO A 36 -8.55 5.75 -7.26
N ALA A 37 -9.64 5.09 -6.87
CA ALA A 37 -9.65 4.20 -5.71
C ALA A 37 -9.11 2.81 -6.05
N GLU A 38 -9.41 2.30 -7.23
CA GLU A 38 -8.97 0.98 -7.67
C GLU A 38 -7.88 1.10 -8.72
N VAL A 39 -6.82 0.36 -8.54
CA VAL A 39 -5.69 0.31 -9.47
C VAL A 39 -5.21 -1.13 -9.60
N PHE A 40 -4.49 -1.40 -10.69
CA PHE A 40 -3.80 -2.67 -10.85
C PHE A 40 -2.42 -2.60 -10.22
N ALA A 41 -2.05 -3.65 -9.49
CA ALA A 41 -0.79 -3.75 -8.80
C ALA A 41 -0.19 -5.15 -8.98
N HIS A 42 1.12 -5.24 -8.74
CA HIS A 42 1.82 -6.51 -8.61
C HIS A 42 2.15 -6.70 -7.13
N ILE A 43 1.70 -7.81 -6.55
CA ILE A 43 1.87 -8.12 -5.14
C ILE A 43 2.79 -9.32 -5.03
N ASN A 44 3.90 -9.16 -4.32
CA ASN A 44 4.92 -10.19 -4.14
C ASN A 44 5.23 -10.37 -2.67
N PRO A 45 5.35 -11.62 -2.18
CA PRO A 45 5.94 -11.82 -0.86
C PRO A 45 7.38 -11.30 -0.86
N ALA A 46 7.74 -10.54 0.17
CA ALA A 46 9.07 -9.96 0.26
C ALA A 46 10.04 -10.94 0.90
N SER A 47 11.18 -11.13 0.27
CA SER A 47 12.31 -11.83 0.89
C SER A 47 13.09 -10.85 1.76
N ALA A 48 13.94 -11.38 2.66
CA ALA A 48 14.84 -10.53 3.45
C ALA A 48 15.72 -9.64 2.57
N ARG A 49 16.12 -10.18 1.44
CA ARG A 49 16.94 -9.45 0.46
C ARG A 49 16.18 -8.29 -0.18
N ASP A 50 14.90 -8.52 -0.52
CA ASP A 50 14.05 -7.47 -1.07
C ASP A 50 13.82 -6.37 -0.06
N LEU A 51 13.58 -6.73 1.20
CA LEU A 51 13.39 -5.76 2.28
C LEU A 51 14.63 -4.91 2.49
N GLU A 52 15.80 -5.52 2.49
CA GLU A 52 17.07 -4.81 2.61
C GLU A 52 17.27 -3.83 1.45
N ARG A 53 16.97 -4.27 0.24
CA ARG A 53 17.09 -3.46 -0.97
C ARG A 53 16.15 -2.26 -0.98
N PHE A 54 14.89 -2.46 -0.60
CA PHE A 54 13.88 -1.40 -0.65
C PHE A 54 13.85 -0.52 0.59
N ALA A 55 14.35 -1.01 1.69
CA ALA A 55 14.41 -0.26 2.95
C ALA A 55 15.64 0.62 3.08
N ALA A 56 16.54 0.60 2.10
CA ALA A 56 17.77 1.42 2.10
C ALA A 56 18.60 1.24 3.38
N GLY A 57 18.75 0.00 3.83
CA GLY A 57 19.52 -0.34 5.02
C GLY A 57 18.75 -0.27 6.33
N THR A 58 17.50 0.16 6.31
CA THR A 58 16.63 0.15 7.48
C THR A 58 15.99 -1.23 7.62
N VAL A 59 16.03 -1.81 8.81
CA VAL A 59 15.39 -3.09 9.06
C VAL A 59 13.89 -2.86 9.25
N ILE A 60 13.09 -3.45 8.37
CA ILE A 60 11.63 -3.43 8.46
C ILE A 60 11.19 -4.83 8.84
N ALA A 61 11.12 -5.09 10.15
CA ALA A 61 10.91 -6.44 10.68
C ALA A 61 9.48 -6.98 10.43
N THR A 62 8.51 -6.08 10.23
CA THR A 62 7.11 -6.45 10.09
C THR A 62 6.64 -6.50 8.63
N ALA A 63 7.44 -6.02 7.69
CA ALA A 63 7.04 -6.02 6.29
C ALA A 63 7.00 -7.44 5.73
N SER A 64 5.97 -7.74 4.97
CA SER A 64 5.75 -9.07 4.42
C SER A 64 5.65 -9.10 2.90
N HIS A 65 5.36 -7.97 2.27
CA HIS A 65 5.09 -7.90 0.83
C HIS A 65 5.67 -6.65 0.19
N VAL A 66 5.99 -6.78 -1.09
CA VAL A 66 6.34 -5.66 -1.95
C VAL A 66 5.21 -5.50 -2.96
N ILE A 67 4.65 -4.31 -3.04
CA ILE A 67 3.55 -4.00 -3.96
C ILE A 67 4.02 -2.94 -4.93
N GLU A 68 3.89 -3.20 -6.21
CA GLU A 68 4.30 -2.30 -7.26
C GLU A 68 3.09 -1.88 -8.08
N MET A 69 2.94 -0.57 -8.30
CA MET A 69 1.82 0.00 -9.02
C MET A 69 2.25 1.24 -9.80
N LEU A 70 1.39 1.73 -10.69
CA LEU A 70 1.61 3.03 -11.32
C LEU A 70 1.57 4.13 -10.28
N TYR A 71 2.26 5.23 -10.57
CA TYR A 71 2.32 6.36 -9.67
C TYR A 71 0.92 6.85 -9.29
N HIS A 72 0.73 7.11 -8.01
CA HIS A 72 -0.51 7.68 -7.46
C HIS A 72 -0.12 8.72 -6.40
N PRO A 73 -0.48 10.00 -6.59
CA PRO A 73 -0.02 11.07 -5.72
C PRO A 73 -0.57 11.03 -4.30
N GLN A 74 -1.66 10.33 -4.08
CA GLN A 74 -2.32 10.25 -2.77
C GLN A 74 -1.85 9.07 -1.91
N VAL A 75 -1.05 8.17 -2.47
CA VAL A 75 -0.53 7.02 -1.71
C VAL A 75 0.57 7.48 -0.77
N SER A 76 0.48 7.07 0.48
CA SER A 76 1.44 7.41 1.53
C SER A 76 1.60 6.24 2.49
N VAL A 77 2.40 6.42 3.53
CA VAL A 77 2.54 5.43 4.61
C VAL A 77 1.26 5.27 5.44
N HIS A 78 0.29 6.11 5.23
CA HIS A 78 -1.02 6.00 5.90
C HIS A 78 -2.06 5.27 5.06
N THR A 79 -1.75 4.94 3.82
CA THR A 79 -2.66 4.28 2.89
C THR A 79 -2.87 2.82 3.29
N ARG A 80 -4.11 2.36 3.16
CA ARG A 80 -4.45 0.95 3.30
C ARG A 80 -4.74 0.39 1.91
N ILE A 81 -4.17 -0.78 1.62
CA ILE A 81 -4.36 -1.47 0.34
C ILE A 81 -5.16 -2.73 0.60
N THR A 82 -6.25 -2.90 -0.12
CA THR A 82 -7.13 -4.06 0.01
C THR A 82 -7.16 -4.83 -1.30
N TYR A 83 -6.88 -6.13 -1.23
CA TYR A 83 -7.00 -7.04 -2.36
C TYR A 83 -7.91 -8.21 -1.97
N GLY A 84 -9.14 -8.19 -2.49
CA GLY A 84 -10.15 -9.18 -2.08
C GLY A 84 -10.46 -9.06 -0.59
N THR A 85 -10.17 -10.12 0.15
CA THR A 85 -10.34 -10.16 1.62
C THR A 85 -9.05 -9.83 2.36
N ARG A 86 -7.96 -9.55 1.64
CA ARG A 86 -6.64 -9.29 2.22
C ARG A 86 -6.44 -7.78 2.35
N GLN A 87 -5.85 -7.36 3.46
CA GLN A 87 -5.52 -5.96 3.72
C GLN A 87 -4.04 -5.81 4.02
N PHE A 88 -3.46 -4.75 3.52
CA PHE A 88 -2.05 -4.43 3.72
C PHE A 88 -1.91 -3.03 4.30
N SER A 89 -1.08 -2.91 5.33
CA SER A 89 -0.66 -1.63 5.88
C SER A 89 0.65 -1.21 5.24
N VAL A 90 0.69 -0.01 4.68
CA VAL A 90 1.89 0.48 4.02
C VAL A 90 2.94 0.85 5.06
N THR A 91 4.14 0.32 4.88
CA THR A 91 5.30 0.60 5.75
C THR A 91 6.21 1.65 5.13
N SER A 92 6.41 1.56 3.81
CA SER A 92 7.30 2.46 3.08
C SER A 92 6.80 2.64 1.66
N VAL A 93 6.91 3.85 1.15
CA VAL A 93 6.58 4.18 -0.24
C VAL A 93 7.82 4.75 -0.90
N ARG A 94 8.16 4.20 -2.05
CA ARG A 94 9.29 4.66 -2.84
C ARG A 94 8.82 5.04 -4.23
N ASN A 95 9.23 6.21 -4.68
CA ASN A 95 9.02 6.70 -6.04
C ASN A 95 10.38 6.64 -6.75
N PRO A 96 10.69 5.56 -7.51
CA PRO A 96 12.01 5.40 -8.11
C PRO A 96 12.40 6.60 -8.96
N ASP A 97 13.59 7.15 -8.70
CA ASP A 97 14.13 8.31 -9.39
C ASP A 97 13.24 9.57 -9.33
N GLU A 98 12.25 9.57 -8.44
CA GLU A 98 11.24 10.64 -8.36
C GLU A 98 10.58 10.93 -9.71
N ALA A 99 10.47 9.90 -10.55
CA ALA A 99 10.00 10.03 -11.93
C ALA A 99 8.48 10.10 -12.05
N ASN A 100 7.75 9.86 -10.98
CA ASN A 100 6.29 9.84 -10.96
C ASN A 100 5.69 8.86 -11.98
N ARG A 101 6.31 7.70 -12.14
CA ARG A 101 5.86 6.67 -13.08
C ARG A 101 5.29 5.48 -12.34
N GLU A 102 5.95 5.07 -11.28
CA GLU A 102 5.63 3.89 -10.50
C GLU A 102 5.84 4.16 -9.03
N LEU A 103 5.17 3.38 -8.20
CA LEU A 103 5.45 3.31 -6.76
C LEU A 103 5.85 1.90 -6.41
N VAL A 104 6.89 1.78 -5.58
CA VAL A 104 7.29 0.53 -4.95
C VAL A 104 6.95 0.66 -3.47
N ILE A 105 6.04 -0.18 -3.01
CA ILE A 105 5.48 -0.10 -1.67
C ILE A 105 5.91 -1.33 -0.89
N VAL A 106 6.48 -1.11 0.28
CA VAL A 106 6.72 -2.18 1.24
C VAL A 106 5.57 -2.16 2.23
N ALA A 107 4.93 -3.30 2.42
CA ALA A 107 3.71 -3.38 3.22
C ALA A 107 3.70 -4.61 4.11
N GLU A 108 2.91 -4.54 5.18
CA GLU A 108 2.64 -5.65 6.07
C GLU A 108 1.21 -6.14 5.82
N GLU A 109 1.05 -7.44 5.61
CA GLU A 109 -0.28 -8.02 5.49
C GLU A 109 -0.92 -8.10 6.86
N LEU A 110 -2.12 -7.53 6.99
CA LEU A 110 -2.86 -7.55 8.24
C LEU A 110 -3.64 -8.87 8.33
N LEU A 111 -3.50 -9.53 9.46
CA LEU A 111 -4.25 -10.75 9.74
C LEU A 111 -5.64 -10.37 10.24
N ALA A 112 -6.64 -11.04 9.70
CA ALA A 112 -8.02 -10.83 10.12
C ALA A 112 -8.28 -11.43 11.50
#